data_de5aca831e7562a225337740df065718
#
_entry.id   de5aca831e7562a225337740df065718
#
_cell.length_a   1.000
_cell.length_b   1.000
_cell.length_c   1.000
_cell.angle_alpha   90.00
_cell.angle_beta   90.00
_cell.angle_gamma   90.00
#
_symmetry.space_group_name_H-M   'P 1'
#
loop_
_entity.id
_entity.type
_entity.pdbx_description
1 polymer ?
#
loop_
_entity_poly.entity_id
_entity_poly.type
_entity_poly.pdbx_seq_one_letter_code
_entity_poly.pdbx_strand_id
1 'polypeptide(L)'
;MLKNLKVSNLAIVERAEVEFGPGLNVITGETGAGKSVLMGALDLVLGGRAEASAVRDGAAEAEVEALFSDAEGRERLVRRTVTAEGRSRAWVDDESVSVAELREMGHAFVDIHGPRANQRLLEEEFQRETLDGYGKVDRRAYGAAYARYTALASELKALREGPDAVDLDFLRFQVNELEEAGLSDEDESIAERHAAAAHAEEIVSEANAITEALGGDRSAADIIASLRPKFASIARHLPAAEAWASEAEDLTVRIEELSRTVADAVSKLDVGEEDLASLDARLTVVNRLKRKYRAADVAELLRVLADKKAKLDLAEGRDERIAELEKALAEAEAELRTVGGALTKARARAGQRLGKAITEELRGLGFLQAKLSVSLEAAEPGPSGLDRVVFLFEPNPGEAARPLAAIASSGEIARVMLAVKVVLARAFQVFQPSQTLVFDEIDANIGGEVGKVVGEKMRAVAEGRQVIAITHLPQSAVYGARHLVVSKSVSEGRTRTHVAEVKGAGRVAEIARMLGGEKLTSVVKRHAEELLEVSR
;
A
#
# COMPACT_ATOMS: atom_id res chain seq x y z
N MET A 1 11.19 -2.06 19.79
CA MET A 1 12.59 -2.16 20.30
C MET A 1 13.32 -3.29 19.57
N LEU A 2 14.55 -3.07 19.14
CA LEU A 2 15.42 -4.11 18.60
C LEU A 2 15.95 -4.99 19.75
N LYS A 3 15.69 -6.29 19.71
CA LYS A 3 16.14 -7.27 20.72
C LYS A 3 17.46 -7.92 20.34
N ASN A 4 17.55 -8.37 19.10
CA ASN A 4 18.70 -9.10 18.59
C ASN A 4 18.97 -8.72 17.14
N LEU A 5 20.23 -8.67 16.76
CA LEU A 5 20.70 -8.52 15.38
C LEU A 5 21.73 -9.59 15.08
N LYS A 6 21.44 -10.46 14.12
CA LYS A 6 22.36 -11.47 13.63
C LYS A 6 22.81 -11.11 12.23
N VAL A 7 24.10 -11.24 11.99
CA VAL A 7 24.73 -10.92 10.72
C VAL A 7 25.60 -12.09 10.30
N SER A 8 25.43 -12.55 9.07
CA SER A 8 26.22 -13.62 8.47
C SER A 8 26.75 -13.18 7.11
N ASN A 9 28.05 -13.35 6.88
CA ASN A 9 28.75 -13.09 5.62
C ASN A 9 28.54 -11.68 5.04
N LEU A 10 28.47 -10.66 5.87
CA LEU A 10 28.31 -9.27 5.43
C LEU A 10 29.64 -8.52 5.53
N ALA A 11 30.16 -8.05 4.43
CA ALA A 11 31.45 -7.36 4.30
C ALA A 11 32.59 -8.14 5.02
N ILE A 12 33.18 -7.55 6.05
CA ILE A 12 34.24 -8.19 6.85
C ILE A 12 33.73 -9.11 7.96
N VAL A 13 32.41 -9.11 8.22
CA VAL A 13 31.79 -9.91 9.28
C VAL A 13 31.41 -11.28 8.73
N GLU A 14 32.04 -12.35 9.26
CA GLU A 14 31.67 -13.73 8.97
C GLU A 14 30.38 -14.10 9.72
N ARG A 15 30.38 -13.86 11.04
CA ARG A 15 29.21 -14.05 11.88
C ARG A 15 29.29 -13.11 13.08
N ALA A 16 28.20 -12.41 13.36
CA ALA A 16 28.05 -11.63 14.58
C ALA A 16 26.61 -11.76 15.09
N GLU A 17 26.47 -11.79 16.39
CA GLU A 17 25.18 -11.74 17.05
C GLU A 17 25.26 -10.71 18.18
N VAL A 18 24.27 -9.80 18.20
CA VAL A 18 24.25 -8.66 19.11
C VAL A 18 22.91 -8.57 19.78
N GLU A 19 22.90 -8.65 21.11
CA GLU A 19 21.71 -8.42 21.90
C GLU A 19 21.66 -6.98 22.41
N PHE A 20 20.53 -6.34 22.26
CA PHE A 20 20.27 -4.99 22.74
C PHE A 20 19.28 -5.00 23.90
N GLY A 21 19.43 -4.04 24.80
CA GLY A 21 18.53 -3.83 25.94
C GLY A 21 17.74 -2.53 25.84
N PRO A 22 16.82 -2.28 26.77
CA PRO A 22 16.19 -0.99 26.92
C PRO A 22 17.21 0.08 27.34
N GLY A 23 16.88 1.34 27.16
CA GLY A 23 17.75 2.46 27.47
C GLY A 23 18.86 2.67 26.46
N LEU A 24 19.95 3.29 26.87
CA LEU A 24 21.08 3.65 26.01
C LEU A 24 22.06 2.47 25.86
N ASN A 25 22.14 1.93 24.64
CA ASN A 25 23.13 0.93 24.24
C ASN A 25 24.27 1.65 23.50
N VAL A 26 25.47 1.57 24.00
CA VAL A 26 26.63 2.20 23.36
C VAL A 26 27.48 1.14 22.67
N ILE A 27 27.88 1.42 21.45
CA ILE A 27 28.77 0.58 20.65
C ILE A 27 30.07 1.32 20.45
N THR A 28 31.17 0.73 20.95
CA THR A 28 32.53 1.22 20.74
C THR A 28 33.40 0.19 20.03
N GLY A 29 34.67 0.48 19.80
CA GLY A 29 35.62 -0.41 19.16
C GLY A 29 36.55 0.35 18.22
N GLU A 30 37.54 -0.34 17.68
CA GLU A 30 38.53 0.23 16.77
C GLU A 30 37.94 0.72 15.47
N THR A 31 38.59 1.69 14.83
CA THR A 31 38.22 2.17 13.50
C THR A 31 38.34 1.03 12.50
N GLY A 32 37.30 0.84 11.70
CA GLY A 32 37.24 -0.26 10.73
C GLY A 32 36.98 -1.65 11.33
N ALA A 33 36.66 -1.75 12.64
CA ALA A 33 36.40 -3.04 13.32
C ALA A 33 35.03 -3.66 12.98
N GLY A 34 34.20 -2.99 12.21
CA GLY A 34 32.88 -3.52 11.81
C GLY A 34 31.69 -2.74 12.38
N LYS A 35 31.90 -1.61 13.08
CA LYS A 35 30.81 -0.74 13.55
C LYS A 35 29.91 -0.30 12.39
N SER A 36 30.52 0.19 11.31
CA SER A 36 29.79 0.57 10.09
C SER A 36 29.11 -0.62 9.40
N VAL A 37 29.62 -1.86 9.58
CA VAL A 37 28.97 -3.06 9.04
C VAL A 37 27.71 -3.39 9.84
N LEU A 38 27.70 -3.20 11.16
CA LEU A 38 26.50 -3.35 11.99
C LEU A 38 25.42 -2.33 11.58
N MET A 39 25.83 -1.09 11.26
CA MET A 39 24.91 -0.08 10.73
C MET A 39 24.38 -0.44 9.35
N GLY A 40 25.25 -0.93 8.46
CA GLY A 40 24.87 -1.42 7.16
C GLY A 40 23.94 -2.64 7.23
N ALA A 41 24.16 -3.53 8.20
CA ALA A 41 23.28 -4.66 8.48
C ALA A 41 21.88 -4.19 8.92
N LEU A 42 21.83 -3.22 9.84
CA LEU A 42 20.58 -2.65 10.30
C LEU A 42 19.84 -1.92 9.17
N ASP A 43 20.53 -1.10 8.38
CA ASP A 43 19.95 -0.46 7.20
C ASP A 43 19.41 -1.48 6.20
N LEU A 44 20.17 -2.54 5.94
CA LEU A 44 19.78 -3.61 5.03
C LEU A 44 18.49 -4.31 5.47
N VAL A 45 18.39 -4.70 6.74
CA VAL A 45 17.21 -5.39 7.28
C VAL A 45 15.98 -4.49 7.39
N LEU A 46 16.16 -3.17 7.36
CA LEU A 46 15.10 -2.17 7.35
C LEU A 46 14.68 -1.74 5.92
N GLY A 47 15.12 -2.45 4.89
CA GLY A 47 14.75 -2.17 3.51
C GLY A 47 15.70 -1.23 2.76
N GLY A 48 16.90 -1.01 3.28
CA GLY A 48 17.97 -0.29 2.61
C GLY A 48 18.43 -0.97 1.31
N ARG A 49 19.22 -0.25 0.52
CA ARG A 49 19.73 -0.75 -0.76
C ARG A 49 20.69 -1.92 -0.54
N ALA A 50 20.41 -3.04 -1.21
CA ALA A 50 21.31 -4.18 -1.23
C ALA A 50 22.30 -4.05 -2.39
N GLU A 51 23.60 -4.21 -2.11
CA GLU A 51 24.66 -4.21 -3.10
C GLU A 51 25.42 -5.54 -3.05
N ALA A 52 25.80 -6.09 -4.21
CA ALA A 52 26.60 -7.32 -4.29
C ALA A 52 27.93 -7.18 -3.51
N SER A 53 28.51 -5.97 -3.51
CA SER A 53 29.73 -5.63 -2.76
C SER A 53 29.59 -5.76 -1.24
N ALA A 54 28.37 -5.85 -0.72
CA ALA A 54 28.14 -6.08 0.69
C ALA A 54 28.30 -7.55 1.10
N VAL A 55 28.30 -8.48 0.14
CA VAL A 55 28.53 -9.91 0.41
C VAL A 55 30.03 -10.14 0.65
N ARG A 56 30.36 -10.91 1.69
CA ARG A 56 31.73 -11.25 2.04
C ARG A 56 32.41 -12.02 0.90
N ASP A 57 33.64 -11.67 0.59
CA ASP A 57 34.43 -12.36 -0.44
C ASP A 57 34.50 -13.86 -0.19
N GLY A 58 34.08 -14.63 -1.20
CA GLY A 58 34.03 -16.09 -1.17
C GLY A 58 32.76 -16.68 -0.55
N ALA A 59 31.82 -15.86 -0.09
CA ALA A 59 30.50 -16.31 0.34
C ALA A 59 29.47 -16.23 -0.82
N ALA A 60 28.54 -17.16 -0.86
CA ALA A 60 27.46 -17.16 -1.86
C ALA A 60 26.40 -16.09 -1.56
N GLU A 61 26.14 -15.86 -0.28
CA GLU A 61 25.16 -14.88 0.18
C GLU A 61 25.53 -14.29 1.56
N ALA A 62 25.02 -13.09 1.81
CA ALA A 62 24.98 -12.45 3.10
C ALA A 62 23.55 -12.52 3.67
N GLU A 63 23.43 -12.73 4.98
CA GLU A 63 22.16 -12.77 5.67
C GLU A 63 22.18 -11.86 6.89
N VAL A 64 21.09 -11.13 7.09
CA VAL A 64 20.85 -10.34 8.29
C VAL A 64 19.47 -10.70 8.85
N GLU A 65 19.42 -11.00 10.14
CA GLU A 65 18.19 -11.20 10.89
C GLU A 65 18.11 -10.18 12.02
N ALA A 66 16.94 -9.60 12.22
CA ALA A 66 16.66 -8.68 13.32
C ALA A 66 15.35 -9.05 14.02
N LEU A 67 15.41 -9.20 15.34
CA LEU A 67 14.23 -9.45 16.15
C LEU A 67 13.79 -8.14 16.80
N PHE A 68 12.61 -7.67 16.45
CA PHE A 68 11.98 -6.48 17.01
C PHE A 68 10.86 -6.86 17.96
N SER A 69 10.61 -6.03 18.98
CA SER A 69 9.45 -6.12 19.85
C SER A 69 8.69 -4.81 19.80
N ASP A 70 7.38 -4.86 19.61
CA ASP A 70 6.50 -3.70 19.66
C ASP A 70 6.18 -3.24 21.10
N ALA A 71 5.27 -2.27 21.24
CA ALA A 71 4.87 -1.74 22.55
C ALA A 71 4.07 -2.75 23.38
N GLU A 72 3.37 -3.65 22.73
CA GLU A 72 2.59 -4.73 23.34
C GLU A 72 3.42 -5.97 23.67
N GLY A 73 4.71 -5.97 23.34
CA GLY A 73 5.62 -7.09 23.55
C GLY A 73 5.56 -8.18 22.49
N ARG A 74 4.83 -7.97 21.39
CA ARG A 74 4.82 -8.93 20.28
C ARG A 74 6.14 -8.84 19.52
N GLU A 75 6.69 -10.00 19.19
CA GLU A 75 7.96 -10.08 18.47
C GLU A 75 7.72 -10.17 16.98
N ARG A 76 8.63 -9.55 16.22
CA ARG A 76 8.67 -9.59 14.75
C ARG A 76 10.07 -9.95 14.31
N LEU A 77 10.22 -11.06 13.61
CA LEU A 77 11.49 -11.48 13.03
C LEU A 77 11.58 -10.98 11.60
N VAL A 78 12.53 -10.10 11.34
CA VAL A 78 12.83 -9.60 10.00
C VAL A 78 14.11 -10.24 9.50
N ARG A 79 14.09 -10.84 8.32
CA ARG A 79 15.24 -11.48 7.67
C ARG A 79 15.45 -10.92 6.28
N ARG A 80 16.70 -10.67 5.95
CA ARG A 80 17.13 -10.19 4.64
C ARG A 80 18.31 -10.97 4.13
N THR A 81 18.26 -11.44 2.86
CA THR A 81 19.41 -12.04 2.19
C THR A 81 19.81 -11.25 0.96
N VAL A 82 21.11 -11.26 0.66
CA VAL A 82 21.69 -10.69 -0.56
C VAL A 82 22.69 -11.69 -1.12
N THR A 83 22.52 -12.09 -2.38
CA THR A 83 23.47 -13.00 -3.06
C THR A 83 24.64 -12.23 -3.66
N ALA A 84 25.73 -12.94 -3.95
CA ALA A 84 26.91 -12.36 -4.62
C ALA A 84 26.60 -11.76 -5.99
N GLU A 85 25.49 -12.18 -6.64
CA GLU A 85 25.00 -11.62 -7.90
C GLU A 85 24.11 -10.36 -7.69
N GLY A 86 23.91 -9.92 -6.42
CA GLY A 86 23.12 -8.74 -6.09
C GLY A 86 21.61 -8.97 -6.00
N ARG A 87 21.13 -10.21 -6.06
CA ARG A 87 19.72 -10.52 -5.83
C ARG A 87 19.44 -10.43 -4.33
N SER A 88 18.29 -9.87 -3.97
CA SER A 88 17.91 -9.69 -2.59
C SER A 88 16.50 -10.18 -2.31
N ARG A 89 16.31 -10.81 -1.15
CA ARG A 89 15.00 -11.29 -0.66
C ARG A 89 14.78 -10.85 0.77
N ALA A 90 13.53 -10.63 1.14
CA ALA A 90 13.13 -10.20 2.47
C ALA A 90 11.98 -11.05 3.01
N TRP A 91 11.97 -11.25 4.32
CA TRP A 91 10.90 -11.96 5.04
C TRP A 91 10.60 -11.25 6.36
N VAL A 92 9.34 -11.28 6.74
CA VAL A 92 8.85 -10.87 8.06
C VAL A 92 8.02 -12.01 8.62
N ASP A 93 8.41 -12.55 9.78
CA ASP A 93 7.78 -13.73 10.41
C ASP A 93 7.65 -14.92 9.43
N ASP A 94 8.73 -15.17 8.67
CA ASP A 94 8.85 -16.19 7.60
C ASP A 94 7.96 -15.97 6.36
N GLU A 95 7.17 -14.90 6.29
CA GLU A 95 6.45 -14.51 5.09
C GLU A 95 7.31 -13.64 4.18
N SER A 96 7.35 -13.95 2.88
CA SER A 96 8.10 -13.16 1.90
C SER A 96 7.43 -11.81 1.66
N VAL A 97 8.18 -10.72 1.80
CA VAL A 97 7.69 -9.35 1.60
C VAL A 97 8.53 -8.62 0.53
N SER A 98 7.94 -7.62 -0.10
CA SER A 98 8.69 -6.73 -0.98
C SER A 98 9.61 -5.81 -0.20
N VAL A 99 10.67 -5.30 -0.85
CA VAL A 99 11.59 -4.32 -0.24
C VAL A 99 10.89 -3.00 0.10
N ALA A 100 9.86 -2.64 -0.67
CA ALA A 100 9.07 -1.44 -0.42
C ALA A 100 8.24 -1.57 0.86
N GLU A 101 7.52 -2.68 1.03
CA GLU A 101 6.79 -3.02 2.27
C GLU A 101 7.72 -3.09 3.47
N LEU A 102 8.88 -3.77 3.31
CA LEU A 102 9.88 -3.84 4.38
C LEU A 102 10.38 -2.46 4.80
N ARG A 103 10.58 -1.54 3.85
CA ARG A 103 11.02 -0.18 4.15
C ARG A 103 9.96 0.62 4.91
N GLU A 104 8.70 0.49 4.51
CA GLU A 104 7.58 1.13 5.21
C GLU A 104 7.48 0.63 6.66
N MET A 105 7.53 -0.69 6.85
CA MET A 105 7.55 -1.30 8.18
C MET A 105 8.80 -0.90 8.99
N GLY A 106 9.95 -0.86 8.34
CA GLY A 106 11.25 -0.54 8.96
C GLY A 106 11.26 0.83 9.65
N HIS A 107 10.58 1.82 9.05
CA HIS A 107 10.43 3.15 9.64
C HIS A 107 9.65 3.16 10.96
N ALA A 108 8.77 2.19 11.18
CA ALA A 108 8.06 2.04 12.45
C ALA A 108 8.95 1.42 13.55
N PHE A 109 9.93 0.60 13.18
CA PHE A 109 10.80 -0.10 14.13
C PHE A 109 11.99 0.73 14.56
N VAL A 110 12.65 1.41 13.62
CA VAL A 110 13.92 2.10 13.86
C VAL A 110 13.97 3.44 13.15
N ASP A 111 14.46 4.45 13.86
CA ASP A 111 14.79 5.76 13.31
C ASP A 111 16.32 5.94 13.38
N ILE A 112 16.98 5.81 12.22
CA ILE A 112 18.45 5.88 12.13
C ILE A 112 18.89 7.32 11.90
N HIS A 113 19.87 7.79 12.67
CA HIS A 113 20.48 9.11 12.58
C HIS A 113 21.99 8.96 12.38
N GLY A 114 22.43 9.01 11.15
CA GLY A 114 23.84 8.89 10.76
C GLY A 114 24.10 9.64 9.44
N PRO A 115 25.33 9.62 8.93
CA PRO A 115 25.72 10.41 7.75
C PRO A 115 24.84 10.20 6.51
N ARG A 116 24.22 9.01 6.39
CA ARG A 116 23.31 8.66 5.28
C ARG A 116 21.83 8.81 5.62
N ALA A 117 21.45 8.89 6.89
CA ALA A 117 20.08 8.85 7.37
C ALA A 117 19.54 10.20 7.86
N ASN A 118 20.40 11.22 7.96
CA ASN A 118 19.99 12.58 8.32
C ASN A 118 19.05 13.23 7.30
N GLN A 119 18.72 12.52 6.20
CA GLN A 119 17.85 13.03 5.14
C GLN A 119 16.45 13.37 5.64
N ARG A 120 15.89 12.63 6.61
CA ARG A 120 14.51 12.88 7.08
C ARG A 120 14.33 14.26 7.76
N LEU A 121 15.33 14.73 8.56
CA LEU A 121 15.25 16.08 9.13
C LEU A 121 15.30 17.16 8.06
N LEU A 122 15.86 16.83 6.89
CA LEU A 122 15.96 17.73 5.74
C LEU A 122 14.66 17.74 4.92
N GLU A 123 13.77 16.75 5.13
CA GLU A 123 12.48 16.65 4.45
C GLU A 123 11.47 17.63 5.07
N GLU A 124 10.86 18.43 4.25
CA GLU A 124 9.87 19.44 4.66
C GLU A 124 8.68 18.79 5.39
N GLU A 125 8.29 17.61 4.95
CA GLU A 125 7.19 16.85 5.58
C GLU A 125 7.50 16.48 7.02
N PHE A 126 8.70 15.97 7.28
CA PHE A 126 9.14 15.64 8.64
C PHE A 126 9.26 16.89 9.53
N GLN A 127 9.76 18.01 8.98
CA GLN A 127 9.85 19.28 9.71
C GLN A 127 8.46 19.80 10.09
N ARG A 128 7.50 19.71 9.17
CA ARG A 128 6.10 20.07 9.42
C ARG A 128 5.48 19.17 10.49
N GLU A 129 5.62 17.84 10.36
CA GLU A 129 5.08 16.89 11.33
C GLU A 129 5.69 17.09 12.72
N THR A 130 6.98 17.36 12.78
CA THR A 130 7.69 17.72 14.01
C THR A 130 7.10 18.97 14.65
N LEU A 131 6.86 20.02 13.86
CA LEU A 131 6.26 21.27 14.33
C LEU A 131 4.83 21.06 14.80
N ASP A 132 4.01 20.42 13.97
CA ASP A 132 2.59 20.18 14.25
C ASP A 132 2.43 19.31 15.52
N GLY A 133 3.22 18.27 15.61
CA GLY A 133 3.28 17.43 16.78
C GLY A 133 3.70 18.22 18.03
N TYR A 134 4.85 18.90 18.04
CA TYR A 134 5.32 19.72 19.17
C TYR A 134 4.29 20.76 19.60
N GLY A 135 3.63 21.40 18.63
CA GLY A 135 2.61 22.41 18.87
C GLY A 135 1.24 21.85 19.27
N LYS A 136 1.02 20.54 19.15
CA LYS A 136 -0.31 19.90 19.20
C LYS A 136 -1.29 20.59 18.27
N VAL A 137 -0.83 20.87 17.05
CA VAL A 137 -1.58 21.65 16.06
C VAL A 137 -2.70 20.78 15.48
N ASP A 138 -3.93 21.21 15.63
CA ASP A 138 -5.10 20.52 15.09
C ASP A 138 -5.30 20.88 13.60
N ARG A 139 -5.21 19.88 12.74
CA ARG A 139 -5.39 20.02 11.28
C ARG A 139 -6.77 19.59 10.78
N ARG A 140 -7.64 19.08 11.66
CA ARG A 140 -8.92 18.46 11.23
C ARG A 140 -9.82 19.45 10.50
N ALA A 141 -9.95 20.66 11.01
CA ALA A 141 -10.76 21.71 10.38
C ALA A 141 -10.22 22.07 8.97
N TYR A 142 -8.91 22.23 8.85
CA TYR A 142 -8.28 22.50 7.57
C TYR A 142 -8.43 21.33 6.59
N GLY A 143 -8.19 20.09 7.05
CA GLY A 143 -8.35 18.89 6.22
C GLY A 143 -9.77 18.74 5.66
N ALA A 144 -10.78 19.02 6.47
CA ALA A 144 -12.18 19.00 6.03
C ALA A 144 -12.47 20.08 4.97
N ALA A 145 -12.00 21.31 5.19
CA ALA A 145 -12.16 22.41 4.24
C ALA A 145 -11.40 22.14 2.93
N TYR A 146 -10.19 21.58 3.01
CA TYR A 146 -9.40 21.21 1.82
C TYR A 146 -10.05 20.09 1.02
N ALA A 147 -10.57 19.06 1.68
CA ALA A 147 -11.30 17.99 1.01
C ALA A 147 -12.54 18.51 0.28
N ARG A 148 -13.30 19.42 0.92
CA ARG A 148 -14.45 20.07 0.29
C ARG A 148 -14.05 20.91 -0.92
N TYR A 149 -13.02 21.74 -0.77
CA TYR A 149 -12.48 22.56 -1.87
C TYR A 149 -12.02 21.71 -3.06
N THR A 150 -11.23 20.67 -2.81
CA THR A 150 -10.71 19.81 -3.89
C THR A 150 -11.81 18.99 -4.56
N ALA A 151 -12.83 18.55 -3.83
CA ALA A 151 -13.99 17.85 -4.40
C ALA A 151 -14.76 18.77 -5.36
N LEU A 152 -15.07 20.00 -4.95
CA LEU A 152 -15.74 21.00 -5.79
C LEU A 152 -14.90 21.41 -6.99
N ALA A 153 -13.59 21.60 -6.82
CA ALA A 153 -12.68 21.92 -7.90
C ALA A 153 -12.59 20.79 -8.94
N SER A 154 -12.56 19.54 -8.47
CA SER A 154 -12.54 18.36 -9.33
C SER A 154 -13.84 18.19 -10.09
N GLU A 155 -15.00 18.39 -9.44
CA GLU A 155 -16.32 18.33 -10.05
C GLU A 155 -16.47 19.43 -11.13
N LEU A 156 -16.07 20.65 -10.81
CA LEU A 156 -16.10 21.78 -11.75
C LEU A 156 -15.19 21.53 -12.96
N LYS A 157 -13.99 20.98 -12.72
CA LYS A 157 -13.06 20.63 -13.79
C LYS A 157 -13.64 19.54 -14.69
N ALA A 158 -14.21 18.47 -14.12
CA ALA A 158 -14.83 17.38 -14.86
C ALA A 158 -16.01 17.88 -15.72
N LEU A 159 -16.82 18.81 -15.17
CA LEU A 159 -17.90 19.44 -15.93
C LEU A 159 -17.39 20.32 -17.08
N ARG A 160 -16.33 21.09 -16.87
CA ARG A 160 -15.73 21.95 -17.90
C ARG A 160 -15.04 21.18 -19.03
N GLU A 161 -14.40 20.07 -18.70
CA GLU A 161 -13.74 19.17 -19.64
C GLU A 161 -14.66 18.10 -20.22
N GLY A 162 -15.94 18.13 -19.87
CA GLY A 162 -16.96 17.20 -20.36
C GLY A 162 -17.21 17.32 -21.86
N PRO A 163 -17.93 16.36 -22.45
CA PRO A 163 -18.11 16.26 -23.89
C PRO A 163 -18.68 17.55 -24.52
N ASP A 164 -18.13 17.94 -25.67
CA ASP A 164 -18.61 19.08 -26.45
C ASP A 164 -20.05 18.88 -26.96
N ALA A 165 -20.70 19.94 -27.45
CA ALA A 165 -22.10 19.91 -27.93
C ALA A 165 -22.38 18.81 -28.98
N VAL A 166 -21.40 18.45 -29.79
CA VAL A 166 -21.50 17.34 -30.76
C VAL A 166 -21.59 15.98 -30.06
N ASP A 167 -20.86 15.83 -28.96
CA ASP A 167 -20.91 14.60 -28.14
C ASP A 167 -22.23 14.49 -27.35
N LEU A 168 -22.84 15.62 -27.01
CA LEU A 168 -24.17 15.68 -26.36
C LEU A 168 -25.27 15.10 -27.22
N ASP A 169 -25.33 15.48 -28.50
CA ASP A 169 -26.32 14.96 -29.44
C ASP A 169 -26.14 13.46 -29.68
N PHE A 170 -24.85 13.02 -29.72
CA PHE A 170 -24.56 11.61 -29.82
C PHE A 170 -24.92 10.86 -28.53
N LEU A 171 -24.68 11.45 -27.37
CA LEU A 171 -25.06 10.87 -26.08
C LEU A 171 -26.57 10.76 -25.92
N ARG A 172 -27.34 11.82 -26.31
CA ARG A 172 -28.81 11.78 -26.38
C ARG A 172 -29.31 10.67 -27.29
N PHE A 173 -28.72 10.55 -28.47
CA PHE A 173 -29.06 9.47 -29.40
C PHE A 173 -28.85 8.10 -28.77
N GLN A 174 -27.74 7.90 -28.07
CA GLN A 174 -27.42 6.62 -27.41
C GLN A 174 -28.36 6.30 -26.25
N VAL A 175 -28.74 7.31 -25.46
CA VAL A 175 -29.73 7.15 -24.39
C VAL A 175 -31.09 6.78 -24.97
N ASN A 176 -31.57 7.56 -25.94
CA ASN A 176 -32.85 7.29 -26.59
C ASN A 176 -32.90 5.90 -27.23
N GLU A 177 -31.85 5.48 -27.94
CA GLU A 177 -31.77 4.14 -28.53
C GLU A 177 -31.90 3.02 -27.49
N LEU A 178 -31.24 3.17 -26.32
CA LEU A 178 -31.29 2.19 -25.23
C LEU A 178 -32.65 2.25 -24.49
N GLU A 179 -33.25 3.42 -24.34
CA GLU A 179 -34.57 3.59 -23.74
C GLU A 179 -35.69 3.04 -24.64
N GLU A 180 -35.68 3.38 -25.95
CA GLU A 180 -36.63 2.86 -26.93
C GLU A 180 -36.54 1.33 -27.02
N ALA A 181 -35.39 0.75 -26.78
CA ALA A 181 -35.24 -0.69 -26.72
C ALA A 181 -35.98 -1.32 -25.53
N GLY A 182 -36.36 -0.55 -24.50
CA GLY A 182 -37.15 -1.01 -23.36
C GLY A 182 -36.56 -2.25 -22.67
N LEU A 183 -35.24 -2.25 -22.44
CA LEU A 183 -34.54 -3.39 -21.84
C LEU A 183 -35.00 -3.62 -20.40
N SER A 184 -35.18 -4.87 -20.05
CA SER A 184 -35.55 -5.31 -18.70
C SER A 184 -34.71 -6.52 -18.24
N ASP A 185 -34.77 -6.85 -16.98
CA ASP A 185 -34.08 -8.04 -16.44
C ASP A 185 -34.60 -9.35 -17.08
N GLU A 186 -35.85 -9.34 -17.62
CA GLU A 186 -36.42 -10.49 -18.31
C GLU A 186 -35.70 -10.80 -19.64
N ASP A 187 -35.06 -9.80 -20.25
CA ASP A 187 -34.27 -9.98 -21.47
C ASP A 187 -33.00 -10.78 -21.26
N GLU A 188 -32.54 -10.98 -20.00
CA GLU A 188 -31.39 -11.81 -19.70
C GLU A 188 -31.61 -13.26 -20.12
N SER A 189 -32.84 -13.77 -19.96
CA SER A 189 -33.25 -15.13 -20.37
C SER A 189 -33.76 -15.24 -21.79
N ILE A 190 -33.77 -14.14 -22.59
CA ILE A 190 -34.37 -14.12 -23.92
C ILE A 190 -33.80 -15.18 -24.87
N ALA A 191 -32.50 -15.45 -24.80
CA ALA A 191 -31.84 -16.46 -25.62
C ALA A 191 -32.30 -17.88 -25.26
N GLU A 192 -32.50 -18.16 -23.98
CA GLU A 192 -33.00 -19.45 -23.50
C GLU A 192 -34.47 -19.64 -23.88
N ARG A 193 -35.29 -18.58 -23.72
CA ARG A 193 -36.70 -18.57 -24.08
C ARG A 193 -36.88 -18.77 -25.59
N HIS A 194 -36.09 -18.05 -26.42
CA HIS A 194 -36.10 -18.22 -27.87
C HIS A 194 -35.73 -19.65 -28.28
N ALA A 195 -34.66 -20.22 -27.71
CA ALA A 195 -34.24 -21.58 -28.00
C ALA A 195 -35.33 -22.61 -27.61
N ALA A 196 -35.98 -22.42 -26.46
CA ALA A 196 -37.06 -23.29 -26.01
C ALA A 196 -38.29 -23.20 -26.93
N ALA A 197 -38.67 -21.97 -27.34
CA ALA A 197 -39.78 -21.74 -28.27
C ALA A 197 -39.49 -22.32 -29.67
N ALA A 198 -38.28 -22.14 -30.19
CA ALA A 198 -37.85 -22.70 -31.47
C ALA A 198 -37.90 -24.24 -31.46
N HIS A 199 -37.47 -24.87 -30.39
CA HIS A 199 -37.56 -26.32 -30.25
C HIS A 199 -39.01 -26.80 -30.14
N ALA A 200 -39.87 -26.05 -29.43
CA ALA A 200 -41.26 -26.38 -29.33
C ALA A 200 -41.96 -26.25 -30.70
N GLU A 201 -41.68 -25.17 -31.44
CA GLU A 201 -42.24 -24.95 -32.79
C GLU A 201 -41.76 -26.03 -33.78
N GLU A 202 -40.49 -26.40 -33.76
CA GLU A 202 -39.93 -27.49 -34.57
C GLU A 202 -40.66 -28.81 -34.28
N ILE A 203 -40.83 -29.15 -32.99
CA ILE A 203 -41.56 -30.37 -32.57
C ILE A 203 -43.02 -30.33 -33.08
N VAL A 204 -43.70 -29.18 -32.92
CA VAL A 204 -45.10 -29.02 -33.40
C VAL A 204 -45.17 -29.14 -34.92
N SER A 205 -44.25 -28.50 -35.66
CA SER A 205 -44.19 -28.56 -37.10
C SER A 205 -44.00 -29.98 -37.64
N GLU A 206 -43.00 -30.67 -37.09
CA GLU A 206 -42.70 -32.07 -37.50
C GLU A 206 -43.84 -33.01 -37.13
N ALA A 207 -44.43 -32.85 -35.94
CA ALA A 207 -45.56 -33.65 -35.52
C ALA A 207 -46.83 -33.39 -36.36
N ASN A 208 -47.09 -32.15 -36.73
CA ASN A 208 -48.20 -31.83 -37.65
C ASN A 208 -47.97 -32.47 -39.03
N ALA A 209 -46.73 -32.42 -39.54
CA ALA A 209 -46.39 -33.08 -40.81
C ALA A 209 -46.60 -34.61 -40.73
N ILE A 210 -46.21 -35.22 -39.60
CA ILE A 210 -46.43 -36.65 -39.33
C ILE A 210 -47.95 -36.93 -39.25
N THR A 211 -48.69 -36.13 -38.52
CA THR A 211 -50.14 -36.31 -38.34
C THR A 211 -50.86 -36.17 -39.66
N GLU A 212 -50.51 -35.19 -40.50
CA GLU A 212 -51.07 -34.99 -41.83
C GLU A 212 -50.75 -36.18 -42.77
N ALA A 213 -49.50 -36.64 -42.74
CA ALA A 213 -49.07 -37.78 -43.54
C ALA A 213 -49.74 -39.10 -43.14
N LEU A 214 -50.07 -39.27 -41.86
CA LEU A 214 -50.70 -40.48 -41.33
C LEU A 214 -52.21 -40.44 -41.46
N GLY A 215 -52.85 -39.28 -41.15
CA GLY A 215 -54.34 -39.19 -41.02
C GLY A 215 -54.99 -38.02 -41.73
N GLY A 216 -54.29 -37.18 -42.51
CA GLY A 216 -54.79 -36.09 -43.29
C GLY A 216 -55.40 -36.54 -44.64
N ASP A 217 -55.63 -35.58 -45.53
CA ASP A 217 -56.14 -35.83 -46.91
C ASP A 217 -55.10 -36.64 -47.73
N ARG A 218 -55.56 -37.78 -48.31
CA ARG A 218 -54.68 -38.72 -49.03
C ARG A 218 -53.54 -39.32 -48.15
N SER A 219 -53.79 -39.46 -46.94
CA SER A 219 -52.85 -40.00 -45.93
C SER A 219 -52.54 -41.50 -46.12
N ALA A 220 -51.63 -42.01 -45.34
CA ALA A 220 -51.31 -43.42 -45.29
C ALA A 220 -52.54 -44.26 -44.94
N ALA A 221 -53.36 -43.76 -43.98
CA ALA A 221 -54.62 -44.41 -43.61
C ALA A 221 -55.61 -44.48 -44.84
N ASP A 222 -55.81 -43.35 -45.59
CA ASP A 222 -56.66 -43.30 -46.77
C ASP A 222 -56.15 -44.24 -47.85
N ILE A 223 -54.87 -44.25 -48.13
CA ILE A 223 -54.27 -45.14 -49.12
C ILE A 223 -54.59 -46.58 -48.82
N ILE A 224 -54.33 -47.02 -47.54
CA ILE A 224 -54.57 -48.39 -47.13
C ILE A 224 -56.09 -48.70 -47.15
N ALA A 225 -56.93 -47.77 -46.63
CA ALA A 225 -58.38 -47.89 -46.71
C ALA A 225 -58.93 -48.06 -48.14
N SER A 226 -58.33 -47.29 -49.09
CA SER A 226 -58.70 -47.40 -50.53
C SER A 226 -58.41 -48.75 -51.18
N LEU A 227 -57.49 -49.55 -50.57
CA LEU A 227 -57.19 -50.91 -51.05
C LEU A 227 -58.12 -51.95 -50.47
N ARG A 228 -58.91 -51.68 -49.44
CA ARG A 228 -59.85 -52.62 -48.78
C ARG A 228 -60.81 -53.23 -49.82
N PRO A 229 -61.48 -52.46 -50.70
CA PRO A 229 -62.40 -53.10 -51.71
C PRO A 229 -61.64 -53.98 -52.69
N LYS A 230 -60.37 -53.71 -52.97
CA LYS A 230 -59.49 -54.56 -53.80
C LYS A 230 -59.16 -55.85 -53.11
N PHE A 231 -58.78 -55.82 -51.86
CA PHE A 231 -58.56 -57.01 -51.06
C PHE A 231 -59.80 -57.83 -50.89
N ALA A 232 -60.93 -57.23 -50.59
CA ALA A 232 -62.25 -57.92 -50.54
C ALA A 232 -62.62 -58.53 -51.87
N SER A 233 -62.27 -57.90 -53.00
CA SER A 233 -62.52 -58.50 -54.36
C SER A 233 -61.67 -59.75 -54.60
N ILE A 234 -60.38 -59.71 -54.17
CA ILE A 234 -59.45 -60.85 -54.31
C ILE A 234 -59.90 -62.00 -53.41
N ALA A 235 -60.32 -61.70 -52.15
CA ALA A 235 -60.77 -62.67 -51.17
C ALA A 235 -61.93 -63.51 -51.65
N ARG A 236 -62.82 -63.00 -52.53
CA ARG A 236 -63.91 -63.74 -53.19
C ARG A 236 -63.39 -64.91 -53.98
N HIS A 237 -62.15 -64.89 -54.50
CA HIS A 237 -61.57 -65.89 -55.38
C HIS A 237 -60.39 -66.63 -54.79
N LEU A 238 -59.76 -66.04 -53.74
CA LEU A 238 -58.61 -66.58 -53.03
C LEU A 238 -58.81 -66.47 -51.52
N PRO A 239 -59.24 -67.57 -50.85
CA PRO A 239 -59.55 -67.52 -49.41
C PRO A 239 -58.37 -66.98 -48.49
N ALA A 240 -57.16 -67.20 -48.96
CA ALA A 240 -56.00 -66.68 -48.21
C ALA A 240 -55.95 -65.12 -48.22
N ALA A 241 -56.60 -64.45 -49.09
CA ALA A 241 -56.63 -62.98 -49.19
C ALA A 241 -57.60 -62.36 -48.16
N GLU A 242 -58.41 -63.14 -47.46
CA GLU A 242 -59.23 -62.69 -46.30
C GLU A 242 -58.33 -62.17 -45.16
N ALA A 243 -57.20 -62.86 -44.90
CA ALA A 243 -56.21 -62.44 -43.96
C ALA A 243 -55.55 -61.08 -44.34
N TRP A 244 -55.31 -60.83 -45.63
CA TRP A 244 -54.77 -59.57 -46.15
C TRP A 244 -55.75 -58.40 -45.96
N ALA A 245 -57.05 -58.66 -46.11
CA ALA A 245 -58.10 -57.66 -45.91
C ALA A 245 -58.19 -57.26 -44.44
N SER A 246 -58.17 -58.25 -43.53
CA SER A 246 -58.14 -58.02 -42.09
C SER A 246 -56.87 -57.27 -41.64
N GLU A 247 -55.70 -57.68 -42.16
CA GLU A 247 -54.44 -57.01 -41.87
C GLU A 247 -54.46 -55.54 -42.37
N ALA A 248 -55.02 -55.26 -43.51
CA ALA A 248 -55.17 -53.88 -44.03
C ALA A 248 -56.10 -53.04 -43.14
N GLU A 249 -57.14 -53.67 -42.55
CA GLU A 249 -58.03 -52.99 -41.62
C GLU A 249 -57.35 -52.69 -40.32
N ASP A 250 -56.64 -53.68 -39.79
CA ASP A 250 -55.84 -53.53 -38.54
C ASP A 250 -54.70 -52.45 -38.69
N LEU A 251 -54.05 -52.41 -39.86
CA LEU A 251 -53.09 -51.39 -40.19
C LEU A 251 -53.68 -49.99 -40.23
N THR A 252 -54.89 -49.86 -40.85
CA THR A 252 -55.58 -48.56 -40.88
C THR A 252 -55.87 -48.04 -39.49
N VAL A 253 -56.41 -48.90 -38.61
CA VAL A 253 -56.75 -48.53 -37.23
C VAL A 253 -55.43 -48.13 -36.46
N ARG A 254 -54.39 -48.91 -36.65
CA ARG A 254 -53.10 -48.63 -35.97
C ARG A 254 -52.45 -47.32 -36.44
N ILE A 255 -52.59 -47.00 -37.72
CA ILE A 255 -52.08 -45.74 -38.27
C ILE A 255 -52.89 -44.56 -37.71
N GLU A 256 -54.24 -44.66 -37.67
CA GLU A 256 -55.08 -43.65 -37.06
C GLU A 256 -54.82 -43.47 -35.55
N GLU A 257 -54.58 -44.57 -34.81
CA GLU A 257 -54.22 -44.53 -33.42
C GLU A 257 -52.84 -43.83 -33.21
N LEU A 258 -51.86 -44.15 -34.09
CA LEU A 258 -50.55 -43.47 -34.04
C LEU A 258 -50.68 -42.00 -34.32
N SER A 259 -51.45 -41.62 -35.38
CA SER A 259 -51.73 -40.21 -35.71
C SER A 259 -52.33 -39.45 -34.54
N ARG A 260 -53.34 -40.06 -33.89
CA ARG A 260 -54.00 -39.49 -32.73
C ARG A 260 -53.03 -39.38 -31.53
N THR A 261 -52.20 -40.39 -31.29
CA THR A 261 -51.24 -40.41 -30.21
C THR A 261 -50.22 -39.27 -30.38
N VAL A 262 -49.73 -39.03 -31.60
CA VAL A 262 -48.82 -37.92 -31.93
C VAL A 262 -49.53 -36.59 -31.71
N ALA A 263 -50.76 -36.43 -32.23
CA ALA A 263 -51.54 -35.19 -32.06
C ALA A 263 -51.81 -34.89 -30.57
N ASP A 264 -52.21 -35.89 -29.80
CA ASP A 264 -52.44 -35.75 -28.35
C ASP A 264 -51.18 -35.43 -27.56
N ALA A 265 -50.03 -35.96 -27.96
CA ALA A 265 -48.76 -35.65 -27.32
C ALA A 265 -48.36 -34.16 -27.57
N VAL A 266 -48.54 -33.69 -28.77
CA VAL A 266 -48.17 -32.31 -29.16
C VAL A 266 -49.17 -31.28 -28.61
N SER A 267 -50.46 -31.63 -28.54
CA SER A 267 -51.47 -30.72 -27.94
C SER A 267 -51.22 -30.42 -26.46
N LYS A 268 -50.37 -31.19 -25.79
CA LYS A 268 -49.96 -31.01 -24.41
C LYS A 268 -48.63 -30.27 -24.26
N LEU A 269 -47.93 -29.99 -25.38
CA LEU A 269 -46.78 -29.11 -25.37
C LEU A 269 -47.30 -27.68 -25.13
N ASP A 270 -46.91 -27.15 -24.00
CA ASP A 270 -47.12 -25.74 -23.66
C ASP A 270 -46.19 -24.90 -24.56
N VAL A 271 -46.64 -24.62 -25.77
CA VAL A 271 -46.01 -23.60 -26.63
C VAL A 271 -46.42 -22.30 -26.00
N GLY A 272 -45.54 -21.75 -25.11
CA GLY A 272 -45.80 -20.52 -24.37
C GLY A 272 -46.48 -19.46 -25.23
N GLU A 273 -47.28 -18.59 -24.62
CA GLU A 273 -48.06 -17.52 -25.28
C GLU A 273 -47.18 -16.56 -26.11
N GLU A 274 -45.85 -16.68 -26.07
CA GLU A 274 -44.95 -15.84 -26.84
C GLU A 274 -44.70 -16.40 -28.25
N ASP A 275 -45.01 -15.60 -29.22
CA ASP A 275 -44.72 -15.88 -30.63
C ASP A 275 -43.18 -15.92 -30.86
N LEU A 276 -42.70 -17.01 -31.46
CA LEU A 276 -41.27 -17.17 -31.78
C LEU A 276 -40.74 -15.98 -32.59
N ALA A 277 -41.54 -15.40 -33.49
CA ALA A 277 -41.15 -14.23 -34.27
C ALA A 277 -40.89 -12.99 -33.38
N SER A 278 -41.68 -12.84 -32.30
CA SER A 278 -41.48 -11.74 -31.35
C SER A 278 -40.20 -11.92 -30.51
N LEU A 279 -39.93 -13.16 -30.08
CA LEU A 279 -38.71 -13.51 -29.37
C LEU A 279 -37.47 -13.33 -30.26
N ASP A 280 -37.52 -13.73 -31.52
CA ASP A 280 -36.43 -13.53 -32.48
C ASP A 280 -36.14 -12.04 -32.74
N ALA A 281 -37.20 -11.25 -32.95
CA ALA A 281 -37.07 -9.80 -33.08
C ALA A 281 -36.43 -9.18 -31.82
N ARG A 282 -36.88 -9.60 -30.63
CA ARG A 282 -36.36 -9.12 -29.37
C ARG A 282 -34.89 -9.52 -29.15
N LEU A 283 -34.56 -10.79 -29.38
CA LEU A 283 -33.20 -11.32 -29.31
C LEU A 283 -32.25 -10.59 -30.26
N THR A 284 -32.72 -10.29 -31.47
CA THR A 284 -31.96 -9.52 -32.45
C THR A 284 -31.65 -8.11 -31.95
N VAL A 285 -32.60 -7.43 -31.32
CA VAL A 285 -32.41 -6.10 -30.73
C VAL A 285 -31.38 -6.17 -29.59
N VAL A 286 -31.57 -7.11 -28.67
CA VAL A 286 -30.66 -7.29 -27.52
C VAL A 286 -29.21 -7.58 -27.98
N ASN A 287 -29.05 -8.52 -28.91
CA ASN A 287 -27.74 -8.89 -29.44
C ASN A 287 -27.08 -7.74 -30.23
N ARG A 288 -27.85 -6.96 -30.98
CA ARG A 288 -27.34 -5.77 -31.66
C ARG A 288 -26.80 -4.76 -30.66
N LEU A 289 -27.55 -4.49 -29.58
CA LEU A 289 -27.14 -3.55 -28.53
C LEU A 289 -25.93 -4.06 -27.75
N LYS A 290 -25.91 -5.34 -27.37
CA LYS A 290 -24.73 -5.97 -26.70
C LYS A 290 -23.47 -5.79 -27.56
N ARG A 291 -23.53 -6.04 -28.86
CA ARG A 291 -22.38 -5.82 -29.76
C ARG A 291 -22.00 -4.35 -29.88
N LYS A 292 -22.97 -3.47 -30.05
CA LYS A 292 -22.75 -2.03 -30.25
C LYS A 292 -22.08 -1.40 -28.99
N TYR A 293 -22.60 -1.76 -27.83
CA TYR A 293 -22.11 -1.21 -26.54
C TYR A 293 -21.05 -2.08 -25.86
N ARG A 294 -20.65 -3.20 -26.49
CA ARG A 294 -19.65 -4.17 -25.97
C ARG A 294 -20.01 -4.71 -24.60
N ALA A 295 -21.30 -4.92 -24.36
CA ALA A 295 -21.82 -5.45 -23.11
C ALA A 295 -21.88 -6.98 -23.15
N ALA A 296 -21.48 -7.63 -22.06
CA ALA A 296 -21.52 -9.09 -21.94
C ALA A 296 -22.95 -9.60 -21.71
N ASP A 297 -23.76 -8.86 -20.95
CA ASP A 297 -25.11 -9.21 -20.54
C ASP A 297 -26.06 -8.00 -20.58
N VAL A 298 -27.33 -8.22 -20.28
CA VAL A 298 -28.35 -7.15 -20.26
C VAL A 298 -28.14 -6.24 -19.04
N ALA A 299 -27.70 -6.80 -17.92
CA ALA A 299 -27.42 -6.02 -16.72
C ALA A 299 -26.31 -4.99 -16.99
N GLU A 300 -25.32 -5.32 -17.82
CA GLU A 300 -24.29 -4.38 -18.25
C GLU A 300 -24.84 -3.31 -19.20
N LEU A 301 -25.76 -3.66 -20.11
CA LEU A 301 -26.47 -2.68 -20.94
C LEU A 301 -27.27 -1.69 -20.11
N LEU A 302 -27.97 -2.16 -19.08
CA LEU A 302 -28.72 -1.30 -18.15
C LEU A 302 -27.78 -0.38 -17.35
N ARG A 303 -26.59 -0.88 -16.93
CA ARG A 303 -25.55 -0.02 -16.32
C ARG A 303 -25.01 1.01 -17.29
N VAL A 304 -24.80 0.63 -18.55
CA VAL A 304 -24.39 1.56 -19.62
C VAL A 304 -25.45 2.63 -19.83
N LEU A 305 -26.73 2.25 -19.85
CA LEU A 305 -27.84 3.20 -19.95
C LEU A 305 -27.85 4.16 -18.76
N ALA A 306 -27.74 3.63 -17.53
CA ALA A 306 -27.71 4.45 -16.32
C ALA A 306 -26.51 5.43 -16.31
N ASP A 307 -25.32 4.96 -16.68
CA ASP A 307 -24.14 5.81 -16.82
C ASP A 307 -24.31 6.91 -17.87
N LYS A 308 -24.89 6.55 -19.03
CA LYS A 308 -25.14 7.51 -20.10
C LYS A 308 -26.23 8.53 -19.73
N LYS A 309 -27.29 8.10 -19.04
CA LYS A 309 -28.32 9.00 -18.50
C LYS A 309 -27.72 9.98 -17.49
N ALA A 310 -26.96 9.47 -16.53
CA ALA A 310 -26.29 10.31 -15.56
C ALA A 310 -25.36 11.33 -16.23
N LYS A 311 -24.66 10.93 -17.29
CA LYS A 311 -23.81 11.84 -18.09
C LYS A 311 -24.63 12.86 -18.86
N LEU A 312 -25.80 12.47 -19.39
CA LEU A 312 -26.70 13.37 -20.13
C LEU A 312 -27.33 14.40 -19.19
N ASP A 313 -27.87 13.95 -18.05
CA ASP A 313 -28.45 14.83 -17.04
C ASP A 313 -27.41 15.86 -16.52
N LEU A 314 -26.18 15.38 -16.29
CA LEU A 314 -25.03 16.24 -15.95
C LEU A 314 -24.74 17.28 -17.03
N ALA A 315 -24.87 16.90 -18.28
CA ALA A 315 -24.54 17.77 -19.40
C ALA A 315 -25.65 18.76 -19.73
N GLU A 316 -26.93 18.40 -19.53
CA GLU A 316 -28.09 19.27 -19.78
C GLU A 316 -28.23 20.38 -18.71
N GLY A 317 -27.87 20.08 -17.45
CA GLY A 317 -27.77 21.08 -16.37
C GLY A 317 -26.41 21.76 -16.26
N ARG A 318 -25.55 21.60 -17.26
CA ARG A 318 -24.13 21.96 -17.21
C ARG A 318 -23.88 23.43 -16.82
N ASP A 319 -24.52 24.36 -17.51
CA ASP A 319 -24.23 25.78 -17.33
C ASP A 319 -24.73 26.31 -15.96
N GLU A 320 -25.92 25.87 -15.54
CA GLU A 320 -26.45 26.20 -14.21
C GLU A 320 -25.58 25.54 -13.13
N ARG A 321 -25.21 24.27 -13.33
CA ARG A 321 -24.36 23.54 -12.38
C ARG A 321 -22.96 24.12 -12.28
N ILE A 322 -22.38 24.58 -13.40
CA ILE A 322 -21.08 25.29 -13.39
C ILE A 322 -21.18 26.54 -12.54
N ALA A 323 -22.20 27.37 -12.74
CA ALA A 323 -22.38 28.61 -11.97
C ALA A 323 -22.57 28.33 -10.47
N GLU A 324 -23.34 27.30 -10.11
CA GLU A 324 -23.49 26.87 -8.71
C GLU A 324 -22.17 26.40 -8.12
N LEU A 325 -21.42 25.57 -8.87
CA LEU A 325 -20.13 25.05 -8.41
C LEU A 325 -19.07 26.14 -8.30
N GLU A 326 -19.04 27.11 -9.20
CA GLU A 326 -18.14 28.28 -9.10
C GLU A 326 -18.41 29.06 -7.84
N LYS A 327 -19.67 29.31 -7.51
CA LYS A 327 -20.05 29.99 -6.26
C LYS A 327 -19.66 29.16 -5.05
N ALA A 328 -20.00 27.87 -5.04
CA ALA A 328 -19.66 26.98 -3.93
C ALA A 328 -18.14 26.81 -3.75
N LEU A 329 -17.39 26.81 -4.85
CA LEU A 329 -15.92 26.75 -4.85
C LEU A 329 -15.32 28.03 -4.25
N ALA A 330 -15.84 29.20 -4.62
CA ALA A 330 -15.38 30.48 -4.06
C ALA A 330 -15.65 30.56 -2.54
N GLU A 331 -16.81 30.10 -2.09
CA GLU A 331 -17.14 30.01 -0.66
C GLU A 331 -16.20 29.02 0.07
N ALA A 332 -15.97 27.83 -0.52
CA ALA A 332 -15.06 26.83 0.05
C ALA A 332 -13.60 27.31 0.07
N GLU A 333 -13.15 28.08 -0.93
CA GLU A 333 -11.82 28.69 -0.95
C GLU A 333 -11.68 29.74 0.16
N ALA A 334 -12.67 30.59 0.35
CA ALA A 334 -12.66 31.59 1.42
C ALA A 334 -12.62 30.93 2.81
N GLU A 335 -13.41 29.86 3.03
CA GLU A 335 -13.37 29.05 4.23
C GLU A 335 -11.97 28.43 4.43
N LEU A 336 -11.43 27.79 3.38
CA LEU A 336 -10.10 27.17 3.40
C LEU A 336 -9.01 28.17 3.78
N ARG A 337 -9.03 29.37 3.21
CA ARG A 337 -8.08 30.45 3.54
C ARG A 337 -8.22 30.91 4.99
N THR A 338 -9.45 30.94 5.50
CA THR A 338 -9.72 31.34 6.89
C THR A 338 -9.16 30.30 7.88
N VAL A 339 -9.51 29.03 7.70
CA VAL A 339 -9.01 27.96 8.59
C VAL A 339 -7.53 27.71 8.38
N GLY A 340 -7.02 27.89 7.15
CA GLY A 340 -5.61 27.83 6.83
C GLY A 340 -4.82 28.92 7.54
N GLY A 341 -5.30 30.16 7.53
CA GLY A 341 -4.69 31.27 8.28
C GLY A 341 -4.67 31.03 9.79
N ALA A 342 -5.68 30.37 10.34
CA ALA A 342 -5.67 29.95 11.74
C ALA A 342 -4.60 28.87 12.02
N LEU A 343 -4.46 27.90 11.10
CA LEU A 343 -3.43 26.86 11.14
C LEU A 343 -2.02 27.49 11.10
N THR A 344 -1.75 28.40 10.15
CA THR A 344 -0.49 29.14 10.04
C THR A 344 -0.15 29.89 11.34
N LYS A 345 -1.12 30.57 11.95
CA LYS A 345 -0.92 31.25 13.25
C LYS A 345 -0.58 30.27 14.37
N ALA A 346 -1.22 29.10 14.41
CA ALA A 346 -0.91 28.07 15.40
C ALA A 346 0.52 27.52 15.20
N ARG A 347 0.92 27.25 13.96
CA ARG A 347 2.28 26.84 13.57
C ARG A 347 3.33 27.89 13.93
N ALA A 348 3.04 29.17 13.68
CA ALA A 348 3.97 30.27 14.00
C ALA A 348 4.26 30.32 15.51
N ARG A 349 3.23 30.20 16.35
CA ARG A 349 3.40 30.15 17.81
C ARG A 349 4.17 28.91 18.26
N ALA A 350 3.87 27.75 17.66
CA ALA A 350 4.60 26.51 17.93
C ALA A 350 6.07 26.61 17.47
N GLY A 351 6.31 27.18 16.29
CA GLY A 351 7.65 27.38 15.72
C GLY A 351 8.55 28.28 16.56
N GLN A 352 8.01 29.36 17.09
CA GLN A 352 8.77 30.23 18.02
C GLN A 352 9.20 29.47 19.28
N ARG A 353 8.29 28.68 19.88
CA ARG A 353 8.59 27.89 21.09
C ARG A 353 9.58 26.76 20.79
N LEU A 354 9.36 26.03 19.67
CA LEU A 354 10.23 24.93 19.25
C LEU A 354 11.64 25.45 18.93
N GLY A 355 11.75 26.51 18.14
CA GLY A 355 13.04 27.11 17.77
C GLY A 355 13.83 27.58 19.00
N LYS A 356 13.14 28.22 19.97
CA LYS A 356 13.78 28.61 21.23
C LYS A 356 14.26 27.41 22.02
N ALA A 357 13.43 26.39 22.21
CA ALA A 357 13.79 25.18 22.96
C ALA A 357 14.97 24.44 22.32
N ILE A 358 14.97 24.28 20.98
CA ILE A 358 16.09 23.64 20.27
C ILE A 358 17.36 24.49 20.39
N THR A 359 17.27 25.82 20.28
CA THR A 359 18.41 26.73 20.45
C THR A 359 19.06 26.60 21.82
N GLU A 360 18.25 26.45 22.88
CA GLU A 360 18.76 26.23 24.24
C GLU A 360 19.51 24.88 24.35
N GLU A 361 19.00 23.83 23.71
CA GLU A 361 19.65 22.52 23.66
C GLU A 361 20.95 22.52 22.86
N LEU A 362 21.02 23.28 21.75
CA LEU A 362 22.21 23.39 20.91
C LEU A 362 23.41 23.98 21.64
N ARG A 363 23.22 24.91 22.59
CA ARG A 363 24.32 25.51 23.36
C ARG A 363 25.17 24.48 24.09
N GLY A 364 24.50 23.47 24.65
CA GLY A 364 25.19 22.36 25.32
C GLY A 364 25.89 21.39 24.36
N LEU A 365 25.60 21.46 23.06
CA LEU A 365 26.15 20.57 22.03
C LEU A 365 27.28 21.19 21.21
N GLY A 366 27.93 22.25 21.76
CA GLY A 366 29.06 22.93 21.12
C GLY A 366 28.66 24.07 20.19
N PHE A 367 27.36 24.42 20.11
CA PHE A 367 26.86 25.54 19.33
C PHE A 367 26.51 26.73 20.22
N LEU A 368 27.55 27.36 20.83
CA LEU A 368 27.37 28.39 21.87
C LEU A 368 26.51 29.58 21.44
N GLN A 369 26.56 29.96 20.16
CA GLN A 369 25.89 31.12 19.62
C GLN A 369 24.91 30.79 18.48
N ALA A 370 24.80 29.52 18.14
CA ALA A 370 23.88 29.12 17.07
C ALA A 370 22.42 29.34 17.45
N LYS A 371 21.60 29.55 16.43
CA LYS A 371 20.15 29.72 16.57
C LYS A 371 19.43 28.86 15.55
N LEU A 372 18.41 28.17 16.04
CA LEU A 372 17.44 27.49 15.16
C LEU A 372 16.13 28.25 15.18
N SER A 373 15.60 28.51 14.00
CA SER A 373 14.30 29.15 13.83
C SER A 373 13.44 28.32 12.87
N VAL A 374 12.13 28.44 12.98
CA VAL A 374 11.16 27.81 12.10
C VAL A 374 10.56 28.90 11.21
N SER A 375 10.77 28.78 9.91
CA SER A 375 10.17 29.64 8.90
C SER A 375 8.89 28.98 8.38
N LEU A 376 7.87 29.80 8.17
CA LEU A 376 6.64 29.43 7.48
C LEU A 376 6.59 30.24 6.19
N GLU A 377 6.81 29.58 5.09
CA GLU A 377 6.77 30.19 3.76
C GLU A 377 5.39 29.93 3.15
N ALA A 378 4.73 30.97 2.67
CA ALA A 378 3.43 30.83 2.03
C ALA A 378 3.52 29.87 0.83
N ALA A 379 2.57 28.97 0.70
CA ALA A 379 2.47 28.01 -0.38
C ALA A 379 1.02 27.97 -0.90
N GLU A 380 0.87 27.40 -2.09
CA GLU A 380 -0.45 27.10 -2.62
C GLU A 380 -1.18 26.11 -1.70
N PRO A 381 -2.52 26.19 -1.63
CA PRO A 381 -3.31 25.30 -0.81
C PRO A 381 -3.00 23.83 -1.08
N GLY A 382 -2.51 23.13 -0.08
CA GLY A 382 -2.16 21.72 -0.15
C GLY A 382 -2.84 20.91 0.95
N PRO A 383 -2.76 19.58 0.94
CA PRO A 383 -3.41 18.71 1.93
C PRO A 383 -2.93 18.96 3.37
N SER A 384 -1.81 19.63 3.53
CA SER A 384 -1.17 19.87 4.83
C SER A 384 -1.25 21.32 5.33
N GLY A 385 -1.76 22.26 4.54
CA GLY A 385 -1.84 23.66 4.94
C GLY A 385 -1.56 24.63 3.80
N LEU A 386 -1.41 25.89 4.16
CA LEU A 386 -1.05 27.01 3.28
C LEU A 386 0.44 27.39 3.43
N ASP A 387 1.19 26.57 4.20
CA ASP A 387 2.57 26.88 4.56
C ASP A 387 3.52 25.74 4.23
N ARG A 388 4.68 26.08 3.75
CA ARG A 388 5.85 25.25 3.77
C ARG A 388 6.66 25.51 5.04
N VAL A 389 6.92 24.46 5.82
CA VAL A 389 7.67 24.56 7.08
C VAL A 389 9.13 24.30 6.81
N VAL A 390 10.00 25.26 7.11
CA VAL A 390 11.44 25.15 6.90
C VAL A 390 12.19 25.47 8.20
N PHE A 391 13.03 24.54 8.66
CA PHE A 391 13.92 24.77 9.78
C PHE A 391 15.18 25.45 9.29
N LEU A 392 15.43 26.64 9.81
CA LEU A 392 16.59 27.46 9.49
C LEU A 392 17.60 27.40 10.63
N PHE A 393 18.85 27.20 10.27
CA PHE A 393 19.98 27.17 11.19
C PHE A 393 20.93 28.33 10.89
N GLU A 394 21.23 29.11 11.92
CA GLU A 394 22.23 30.19 11.94
C GLU A 394 23.35 29.73 12.87
N PRO A 395 24.52 29.31 12.36
CA PRO A 395 25.60 28.74 13.19
C PRO A 395 26.26 29.80 14.08
N ASN A 396 26.42 31.04 13.60
CA ASN A 396 27.03 32.15 14.34
C ASN A 396 26.24 33.44 14.10
N PRO A 397 26.22 34.38 15.08
CA PRO A 397 25.59 35.68 14.89
C PRO A 397 26.17 36.44 13.69
N GLY A 398 25.29 36.90 12.82
CA GLY A 398 25.67 37.62 11.61
C GLY A 398 25.85 36.74 10.37
N GLU A 399 25.82 35.43 10.50
CA GLU A 399 25.71 34.53 9.37
C GLU A 399 24.25 34.41 8.95
N ALA A 400 23.99 34.27 7.64
CA ALA A 400 22.64 34.10 7.15
C ALA A 400 22.06 32.77 7.66
N ALA A 401 20.86 32.80 8.22
CA ALA A 401 20.09 31.62 8.53
C ALA A 401 19.82 30.83 7.24
N ARG A 402 20.16 29.54 7.22
CA ARG A 402 20.05 28.67 6.04
C ARG A 402 19.23 27.43 6.38
N PRO A 403 18.52 26.84 5.41
CA PRO A 403 17.87 25.55 5.61
C PRO A 403 18.85 24.49 6.14
N LEU A 404 18.38 23.60 6.99
CA LEU A 404 19.21 22.52 7.55
C LEU A 404 19.91 21.69 6.46
N ALA A 405 19.30 21.56 5.30
CA ALA A 405 19.87 20.89 4.12
C ALA A 405 21.18 21.53 3.61
N ALA A 406 21.44 22.77 3.96
CA ALA A 406 22.65 23.50 3.57
C ALA A 406 23.82 23.30 4.57
N ILE A 407 23.63 22.57 5.65
CA ILE A 407 24.69 22.23 6.60
C ILE A 407 25.58 21.15 5.98
N ALA A 408 26.87 21.44 5.82
CA ALA A 408 27.82 20.55 5.14
C ALA A 408 28.36 19.41 6.04
N SER A 409 28.32 19.58 7.37
CA SER A 409 28.93 18.65 8.31
C SER A 409 27.92 17.63 8.85
N SER A 410 28.18 16.33 8.64
CA SER A 410 27.36 15.24 9.15
C SER A 410 27.26 15.24 10.68
N GLY A 411 28.36 15.52 11.37
CA GLY A 411 28.37 15.61 12.83
C GLY A 411 27.58 16.81 13.37
N GLU A 412 27.56 17.93 12.66
CA GLU A 412 26.73 19.09 13.03
C GLU A 412 25.24 18.77 12.87
N ILE A 413 24.85 18.19 11.74
CA ILE A 413 23.45 17.76 11.52
C ILE A 413 23.04 16.75 12.59
N ALA A 414 23.88 15.77 12.93
CA ALA A 414 23.60 14.78 13.96
C ALA A 414 23.36 15.42 15.34
N ARG A 415 24.15 16.43 15.71
CA ARG A 415 23.94 17.18 16.96
C ARG A 415 22.68 18.04 16.95
N VAL A 416 22.39 18.68 15.82
CA VAL A 416 21.10 19.40 15.65
C VAL A 416 19.93 18.41 15.78
N MET A 417 20.03 17.24 15.17
CA MET A 417 19.02 16.18 15.31
C MET A 417 18.88 15.74 16.78
N LEU A 418 20.00 15.56 17.50
CA LEU A 418 19.93 15.22 18.91
C LEU A 418 19.21 16.31 19.71
N ALA A 419 19.51 17.59 19.47
CA ALA A 419 18.80 18.70 20.11
C ALA A 419 17.29 18.65 19.84
N VAL A 420 16.89 18.44 18.59
CA VAL A 420 15.49 18.26 18.20
C VAL A 420 14.87 17.10 18.97
N LYS A 421 15.51 15.93 18.98
CA LYS A 421 14.98 14.72 19.65
C LYS A 421 14.87 14.90 21.17
N VAL A 422 15.83 15.58 21.81
CA VAL A 422 15.75 15.90 23.26
C VAL A 422 14.53 16.77 23.54
N VAL A 423 14.32 17.81 22.75
CA VAL A 423 13.16 18.72 22.91
C VAL A 423 11.86 17.95 22.71
N LEU A 424 11.79 17.13 21.67
CA LEU A 424 10.62 16.33 21.37
C LEU A 424 10.38 15.26 22.45
N ALA A 425 11.39 14.59 22.94
CA ALA A 425 11.26 13.59 24.01
C ALA A 425 10.66 14.20 25.30
N ARG A 426 11.02 15.44 25.62
CA ARG A 426 10.47 16.17 26.77
C ARG A 426 9.04 16.67 26.52
N ALA A 427 8.74 17.11 25.29
CA ALA A 427 7.41 17.63 24.95
C ALA A 427 6.36 16.52 24.77
N PHE A 428 6.81 15.37 24.32
CA PHE A 428 5.96 14.23 24.08
C PHE A 428 6.37 13.09 25.02
N GLN A 429 5.64 12.91 26.07
CA GLN A 429 5.63 11.63 26.80
C GLN A 429 5.11 10.48 25.91
N VAL A 430 4.80 10.77 24.65
CA VAL A 430 4.10 9.87 23.71
C VAL A 430 4.68 9.98 22.28
N PHE A 431 5.99 9.79 22.10
CA PHE A 431 6.49 9.24 20.82
C PHE A 431 6.44 7.72 20.92
N GLN A 432 6.13 7.03 19.81
CA GLN A 432 5.98 5.57 19.79
C GLN A 432 7.06 4.91 20.66
N PRO A 433 6.72 4.39 21.85
CA PRO A 433 7.75 3.90 22.81
C PRO A 433 8.48 2.67 22.28
N SER A 434 7.99 2.06 21.20
CA SER A 434 8.56 0.89 20.54
C SER A 434 9.65 1.21 19.53
N GLN A 435 9.79 2.47 19.08
CA GLN A 435 10.78 2.82 18.06
C GLN A 435 12.18 2.96 18.66
N THR A 436 13.14 2.20 18.11
CA THR A 436 14.56 2.31 18.45
C THR A 436 15.17 3.52 17.75
N LEU A 437 15.86 4.39 18.49
CA LEU A 437 16.64 5.48 17.91
C LEU A 437 18.11 5.03 17.77
N VAL A 438 18.69 5.28 16.60
CA VAL A 438 20.10 4.94 16.34
C VAL A 438 20.85 6.19 15.96
N PHE A 439 21.94 6.49 16.70
CA PHE A 439 22.83 7.61 16.44
C PHE A 439 24.20 7.10 16.01
N ASP A 440 24.62 7.46 14.80
CA ASP A 440 25.94 7.13 14.27
C ASP A 440 26.77 8.41 14.07
N GLU A 441 28.02 8.39 14.53
CA GLU A 441 28.97 9.50 14.42
C GLU A 441 28.48 10.85 15.01
N ILE A 442 27.58 10.82 15.99
CA ILE A 442 26.99 12.04 16.58
C ILE A 442 28.07 12.90 17.28
N ASP A 443 29.14 12.28 17.70
CA ASP A 443 30.27 12.89 18.39
C ASP A 443 31.47 13.17 17.46
N ALA A 444 31.26 13.13 16.13
CA ALA A 444 32.30 13.51 15.17
C ALA A 444 32.71 14.97 15.33
N ASN A 445 34.04 15.20 15.36
CA ASN A 445 34.67 16.53 15.46
C ASN A 445 34.32 17.35 16.71
N ILE A 446 34.01 16.71 17.84
CA ILE A 446 33.78 17.40 19.12
C ILE A 446 34.81 17.00 20.19
N GLY A 447 35.07 17.90 21.12
CA GLY A 447 35.94 17.67 22.26
C GLY A 447 35.22 16.96 23.43
N GLY A 448 36.00 16.56 24.44
CA GLY A 448 35.49 15.77 25.56
C GLY A 448 34.37 16.42 26.38
N GLU A 449 34.41 17.73 26.58
CA GLU A 449 33.35 18.48 27.30
C GLU A 449 31.98 18.35 26.56
N VAL A 450 31.98 18.60 25.26
CA VAL A 450 30.76 18.46 24.43
C VAL A 450 30.33 16.98 24.34
N GLY A 451 31.31 16.06 24.27
CA GLY A 451 31.04 14.63 24.29
C GLY A 451 30.31 14.17 25.54
N LYS A 452 30.65 14.74 26.72
CA LYS A 452 29.93 14.50 27.96
C LYS A 452 28.47 14.91 27.84
N VAL A 453 28.19 16.14 27.36
CA VAL A 453 26.83 16.64 27.20
C VAL A 453 26.05 15.82 26.18
N VAL A 454 26.69 15.38 25.09
CA VAL A 454 26.06 14.47 24.09
C VAL A 454 25.63 13.17 24.78
N GLY A 455 26.51 12.56 25.60
CA GLY A 455 26.22 11.35 26.36
C GLY A 455 25.02 11.53 27.32
N GLU A 456 25.01 12.63 28.09
CA GLU A 456 23.93 12.99 29.02
C GLU A 456 22.59 13.13 28.26
N LYS A 457 22.59 13.81 27.12
CA LYS A 457 21.39 14.02 26.31
C LYS A 457 20.90 12.72 25.68
N MET A 458 21.80 11.86 25.19
CA MET A 458 21.42 10.53 24.67
C MET A 458 20.79 9.67 25.78
N ARG A 459 21.34 9.70 27.02
CA ARG A 459 20.74 9.02 28.16
C ARG A 459 19.32 9.56 28.47
N ALA A 460 19.16 10.88 28.48
CA ALA A 460 17.86 11.50 28.72
C ALA A 460 16.82 11.12 27.65
N VAL A 461 17.22 11.04 26.37
CA VAL A 461 16.36 10.53 25.30
C VAL A 461 16.04 9.05 25.48
N ALA A 462 16.96 8.28 26.06
CA ALA A 462 16.79 6.84 26.29
C ALA A 462 15.87 6.49 27.46
N GLU A 463 15.44 7.48 28.27
CA GLU A 463 14.44 7.26 29.31
C GLU A 463 13.10 6.81 28.69
N GLY A 464 12.68 5.57 29.02
CA GLY A 464 11.45 4.96 28.51
C GLY A 464 11.50 4.45 27.07
N ARG A 465 12.68 4.47 26.42
CA ARG A 465 12.87 3.95 25.04
C ARG A 465 14.25 3.32 24.84
N GLN A 466 14.45 2.72 23.70
CA GLN A 466 15.76 2.20 23.32
C GLN A 466 16.51 3.19 22.43
N VAL A 467 17.76 3.46 22.80
CA VAL A 467 18.70 4.23 21.98
C VAL A 467 19.93 3.37 21.74
N ILE A 468 20.42 3.34 20.51
CA ILE A 468 21.70 2.72 20.12
C ILE A 468 22.60 3.85 19.64
N ALA A 469 23.77 4.00 20.23
CA ALA A 469 24.73 5.03 19.86
C ALA A 469 26.09 4.43 19.52
N ILE A 470 26.59 4.74 18.33
CA ILE A 470 27.97 4.44 17.95
C ILE A 470 28.81 5.67 18.29
N THR A 471 29.80 5.48 19.15
CA THR A 471 30.65 6.57 19.64
C THR A 471 32.12 6.17 19.67
N HIS A 472 32.98 7.15 19.46
CA HIS A 472 34.42 7.03 19.64
C HIS A 472 34.93 7.82 20.87
N LEU A 473 34.04 8.59 21.53
CA LEU A 473 34.38 9.38 22.71
C LEU A 473 34.06 8.62 23.99
N PRO A 474 35.04 8.42 24.86
CA PRO A 474 34.87 7.80 26.19
C PRO A 474 33.85 8.58 27.03
N GLN A 475 33.84 9.91 26.92
CA GLN A 475 32.92 10.81 27.64
C GLN A 475 31.46 10.58 27.30
N SER A 476 31.16 10.16 26.07
CA SER A 476 29.81 9.77 25.65
C SER A 476 29.49 8.32 26.04
N ALA A 477 30.49 7.42 25.91
CA ALA A 477 30.32 5.99 26.13
C ALA A 477 29.97 5.62 27.58
N VAL A 478 30.42 6.39 28.55
CA VAL A 478 30.16 6.12 29.98
C VAL A 478 28.70 6.21 30.37
N TYR A 479 27.86 6.91 29.59
CA TYR A 479 26.42 7.05 29.86
C TYR A 479 25.57 5.85 29.39
N GLY A 480 26.17 4.89 28.66
CA GLY A 480 25.46 3.70 28.18
C GLY A 480 24.96 2.83 29.35
N ALA A 481 23.69 2.42 29.30
CA ALA A 481 23.13 1.38 30.16
C ALA A 481 23.75 0.00 29.81
N ARG A 482 24.00 -0.23 28.53
CA ARG A 482 24.77 -1.37 28.00
C ARG A 482 25.95 -0.85 27.18
N HIS A 483 27.06 -1.56 27.24
CA HIS A 483 28.26 -1.20 26.48
C HIS A 483 28.74 -2.41 25.68
N LEU A 484 28.68 -2.28 24.37
CA LEU A 484 29.02 -3.29 23.38
C LEU A 484 30.34 -2.89 22.72
N VAL A 485 31.31 -3.80 22.68
CA VAL A 485 32.62 -3.55 22.08
C VAL A 485 32.76 -4.40 20.80
N VAL A 486 33.07 -3.73 19.71
CA VAL A 486 33.38 -4.37 18.42
C VAL A 486 34.89 -4.51 18.31
N SER A 487 35.38 -5.73 18.23
CA SER A 487 36.78 -6.06 18.11
C SER A 487 37.09 -6.92 16.89
N LYS A 488 38.33 -6.89 16.41
CA LYS A 488 38.83 -7.75 15.34
C LYS A 488 39.76 -8.79 15.90
N SER A 489 39.67 -10.00 15.38
CA SER A 489 40.69 -11.03 15.54
C SER A 489 41.11 -11.57 14.19
N VAL A 490 42.37 -11.90 14.03
CA VAL A 490 42.89 -12.60 12.84
C VAL A 490 43.10 -14.05 13.21
N SER A 491 42.34 -14.94 12.55
CA SER A 491 42.48 -16.39 12.70
C SER A 491 42.58 -17.02 11.33
N GLU A 492 43.56 -17.88 11.12
CA GLU A 492 43.77 -18.58 9.85
C GLU A 492 43.91 -17.66 8.61
N GLY A 493 44.58 -16.49 8.83
CA GLY A 493 44.78 -15.49 7.76
C GLY A 493 43.50 -14.70 7.37
N ARG A 494 42.40 -14.86 8.10
CA ARG A 494 41.14 -14.14 7.87
C ARG A 494 40.78 -13.28 9.08
N THR A 495 40.27 -12.08 8.81
CA THR A 495 39.76 -11.18 9.84
C THR A 495 38.35 -11.59 10.22
N ARG A 496 38.12 -11.77 11.53
CA ARG A 496 36.78 -12.02 12.11
C ARG A 496 36.44 -10.86 13.05
N THR A 497 35.20 -10.40 12.95
CA THR A 497 34.64 -9.36 13.84
C THR A 497 33.87 -10.03 14.97
N HIS A 498 34.13 -9.62 16.20
CA HIS A 498 33.42 -10.05 17.39
C HIS A 498 32.74 -8.85 18.05
N VAL A 499 31.53 -9.07 18.54
CA VAL A 499 30.80 -8.08 19.34
C VAL A 499 30.53 -8.69 20.71
N ALA A 500 30.94 -8.00 21.77
CA ALA A 500 30.73 -8.48 23.11
C ALA A 500 30.26 -7.36 24.05
N GLU A 501 29.32 -7.68 24.94
CA GLU A 501 28.93 -6.78 26.01
C GLU A 501 30.03 -6.77 27.09
N VAL A 502 30.49 -5.57 27.46
CA VAL A 502 31.50 -5.39 28.53
C VAL A 502 30.84 -4.82 29.78
N LYS A 503 31.16 -5.42 30.92
CA LYS A 503 30.68 -5.02 32.27
C LYS A 503 31.84 -4.93 33.27
N GLY A 504 31.62 -4.22 34.35
CA GLY A 504 32.60 -4.13 35.45
C GLY A 504 34.02 -3.77 34.97
N ALA A 505 35.02 -4.59 35.30
CA ALA A 505 36.42 -4.39 34.93
C ALA A 505 36.63 -4.34 33.40
N GLY A 506 35.86 -5.09 32.61
CA GLY A 506 35.93 -5.05 31.14
C GLY A 506 35.49 -3.70 30.57
N ARG A 507 34.46 -3.08 31.17
CA ARG A 507 34.01 -1.75 30.79
C ARG A 507 35.05 -0.67 31.15
N VAL A 508 35.67 -0.76 32.33
CA VAL A 508 36.77 0.12 32.71
C VAL A 508 37.94 -0.02 31.73
N ALA A 509 38.29 -1.25 31.34
CA ALA A 509 39.38 -1.50 30.41
C ALA A 509 39.10 -0.88 29.03
N GLU A 510 37.86 -0.99 28.49
CA GLU A 510 37.49 -0.39 27.21
C GLU A 510 37.49 1.14 27.27
N ILE A 511 36.93 1.75 28.32
CA ILE A 511 36.98 3.22 28.49
C ILE A 511 38.42 3.69 28.62
N ALA A 512 39.27 2.95 29.35
CA ALA A 512 40.69 3.26 29.45
C ALA A 512 41.41 3.14 28.08
N ARG A 513 41.08 2.12 27.27
CA ARG A 513 41.61 1.99 25.91
C ARG A 513 41.21 3.19 25.03
N MET A 514 39.96 3.65 25.12
CA MET A 514 39.46 4.82 24.39
C MET A 514 40.17 6.12 24.82
N LEU A 515 40.57 6.24 26.09
CA LEU A 515 41.28 7.41 26.63
C LEU A 515 42.76 7.43 26.27
N GLY A 516 43.44 6.31 26.35
CA GLY A 516 44.91 6.24 26.28
C GLY A 516 45.49 5.33 25.22
N GLY A 517 44.65 4.73 24.35
CA GLY A 517 45.03 3.73 23.36
C GLY A 517 45.43 2.39 24.03
N GLU A 518 46.35 1.62 23.43
CA GLU A 518 46.69 0.27 23.88
C GLU A 518 47.50 0.24 25.21
N LYS A 519 48.13 1.36 25.61
CA LYS A 519 48.91 1.42 26.84
C LYS A 519 48.03 1.75 28.05
N LEU A 520 47.53 0.74 28.72
CA LEU A 520 46.70 0.85 29.93
C LEU A 520 47.55 1.15 31.17
N THR A 521 47.90 2.41 31.41
CA THR A 521 48.57 2.82 32.65
C THR A 521 47.57 2.89 33.81
N SER A 522 48.08 2.83 35.05
CA SER A 522 47.25 2.97 36.27
C SER A 522 46.52 4.31 36.33
N VAL A 523 47.10 5.37 35.76
CA VAL A 523 46.49 6.72 35.69
C VAL A 523 45.29 6.72 34.74
N VAL A 524 45.45 6.13 33.56
CA VAL A 524 44.37 6.03 32.59
C VAL A 524 43.19 5.17 33.09
N LYS A 525 43.50 4.07 33.80
CA LYS A 525 42.47 3.25 34.44
C LYS A 525 41.67 4.01 35.49
N ARG A 526 42.38 4.74 36.37
CA ARG A 526 41.74 5.57 37.40
C ARG A 526 40.83 6.63 36.76
N HIS A 527 41.30 7.31 35.72
CA HIS A 527 40.49 8.28 35.01
C HIS A 527 39.23 7.65 34.34
N ALA A 528 39.37 6.42 33.82
CA ALA A 528 38.21 5.67 33.30
C ALA A 528 37.20 5.33 34.40
N GLU A 529 37.68 4.95 35.60
CA GLU A 529 36.82 4.68 36.77
C GLU A 529 36.10 5.96 37.23
N GLU A 530 36.82 7.08 37.35
CA GLU A 530 36.24 8.39 37.70
C GLU A 530 35.13 8.82 36.72
N LEU A 531 35.35 8.67 35.39
CA LEU A 531 34.34 8.97 34.39
C LEU A 531 33.09 8.09 34.53
N LEU A 532 33.25 6.80 34.81
CA LEU A 532 32.17 5.87 35.04
C LEU A 532 31.39 6.15 36.33
N GLU A 533 32.07 6.64 37.39
CA GLU A 533 31.41 7.05 38.63
C GLU A 533 30.57 8.32 38.45
N VAL A 534 31.09 9.33 37.77
CA VAL A 534 30.38 10.59 37.48
C VAL A 534 29.15 10.39 36.56
N SER A 535 29.16 9.33 35.75
CA SER A 535 28.07 9.05 34.82
C SER A 535 26.90 8.25 35.42
N ARG A 536 27.04 7.76 36.66
CA ARG A 536 25.97 7.05 37.38
C ARG A 536 24.94 8.02 37.91
#